data_5014708aa782a91bba9fbee7ee192b49
#
_entry.id   5014708aa782a91bba9fbee7ee192b49
#
_cell.length_a   1.000
_cell.length_b   1.000
_cell.length_c   1.000
_cell.angle_alpha   90.00
_cell.angle_beta   90.00
_cell.angle_gamma   90.00
#
_symmetry.space_group_name_H-M   'P 1'
#
loop_
_entity.id
_entity.type
_entity.pdbx_description
1 polymer ?
#
loop_
_entity_poly.entity_id
_entity_poly.type
_entity_poly.pdbx_seq_one_letter_code
_entity_poly.pdbx_strand_id
1 'polypeptide(L)' 'MQVEVRVKLKDQVLDPQGEAIRRVLAGLGYAEVEQVRVGKLMLIEIGGDDRDRIRLRVEEACREVLANTVIEEFEVRLP' A
#
# COMPACT_ATOMS: atom_id res chain seq x y z
N MET A 1 -17.27 -10.20 -3.15
CA MET A 1 -16.71 -9.10 -3.95
C MET A 1 -15.20 -9.02 -3.75
N GLN A 2 -14.48 -8.51 -4.69
CA GLN A 2 -13.04 -8.31 -4.57
C GLN A 2 -12.75 -6.89 -4.05
N VAL A 3 -12.00 -6.82 -2.97
CA VAL A 3 -11.62 -5.56 -2.34
C VAL A 3 -10.12 -5.34 -2.53
N GLU A 4 -9.74 -4.14 -2.92
CA GLU A 4 -8.35 -3.77 -3.10
C GLU A 4 -7.85 -3.01 -1.87
N VAL A 5 -6.72 -3.46 -1.31
CA VAL A 5 -6.06 -2.78 -0.20
C VAL A 5 -4.67 -2.34 -0.66
N ARG A 6 -4.42 -1.06 -0.56
CA ARG A 6 -3.11 -0.47 -0.87
C ARG A 6 -2.44 -0.04 0.43
N VAL A 7 -1.22 -0.52 0.64
CA VAL A 7 -0.44 -0.21 1.84
C VAL A 7 0.87 0.43 1.41
N LYS A 8 1.18 1.56 2.00
CA LYS A 8 2.45 2.25 1.73
C LYS A 8 3.03 2.80 3.03
N LEU A 9 4.35 3.05 3.03
CA LEU A 9 4.99 3.73 4.14
C LEU A 9 4.48 5.17 4.24
N LYS A 10 4.33 5.67 5.46
CA LYS A 10 4.03 7.08 5.70
C LYS A 10 5.14 7.95 5.11
N ASP A 11 4.81 9.14 4.66
CA ASP A 11 5.72 10.02 3.93
C ASP A 11 7.02 10.33 4.68
N GLN A 12 6.95 10.43 6.02
CA GLN A 12 8.10 10.71 6.87
C GLN A 12 8.99 9.50 7.15
N VAL A 13 8.55 8.30 6.76
CA VAL A 13 9.34 7.07 6.96
C VAL A 13 10.24 6.86 5.76
N LEU A 14 11.52 6.60 6.02
CA LEU A 14 12.49 6.30 4.96
C LEU A 14 12.17 4.97 4.30
N ASP A 15 12.36 4.90 2.99
CA ASP A 15 12.15 3.71 2.17
C ASP A 15 13.46 3.27 1.53
N PRO A 16 14.23 2.39 2.19
CA PRO A 16 15.51 1.93 1.65
C PRO A 16 15.37 1.18 0.32
N GLN A 17 14.26 0.43 0.15
CA GLN A 17 14.00 -0.30 -1.10
C GLN A 17 13.74 0.68 -2.25
N GLY A 18 12.91 1.70 -2.02
CA GLY A 18 12.64 2.72 -3.03
C GLY A 18 13.89 3.49 -3.41
N GLU A 19 14.73 3.84 -2.42
CA GLU A 19 15.98 4.55 -2.68
C GLU A 19 16.97 3.69 -3.48
N ALA A 20 17.04 2.38 -3.21
CA ALA A 20 17.88 1.48 -3.99
C ALA A 20 17.41 1.41 -5.45
N ILE A 21 16.10 1.35 -5.68
CA ILE A 21 15.53 1.36 -7.03
C ILE A 21 15.88 2.68 -7.75
N ARG A 22 15.73 3.80 -7.06
CA ARG A 22 16.07 5.11 -7.63
C ARG A 22 17.52 5.16 -8.09
N ARG A 23 18.46 4.66 -7.28
CA ARG A 23 19.88 4.63 -7.63
C ARG A 23 20.16 3.79 -8.86
N VAL A 24 19.52 2.63 -8.96
CA VAL A 24 19.65 1.76 -10.14
C VAL A 24 19.14 2.48 -11.40
N LEU A 25 17.98 3.12 -11.30
CA LEU A 25 17.42 3.87 -12.40
C LEU A 25 18.32 5.02 -12.83
N ALA A 26 18.89 5.75 -11.88
CA ALA A 26 19.85 6.83 -12.20
C ALA A 26 21.05 6.28 -12.96
N GLY A 27 21.58 5.12 -12.57
CA GLY A 27 22.69 4.48 -13.26
C GLY A 27 22.35 4.00 -14.66
N LEU A 28 21.06 3.78 -14.95
CA LEU A 28 20.58 3.37 -16.27
C LEU A 28 20.17 4.56 -17.15
N GLY A 29 20.35 5.78 -16.68
CA GLY A 29 20.05 6.98 -17.46
C GLY A 29 18.71 7.65 -17.14
N TYR A 30 17.98 7.19 -16.14
CA TYR A 30 16.70 7.78 -15.72
C TYR A 30 16.93 8.83 -14.62
N ALA A 31 17.75 9.81 -14.92
CA ALA A 31 18.16 10.83 -13.95
C ALA A 31 17.00 11.74 -13.50
N GLU A 32 15.91 11.79 -14.28
CA GLU A 32 14.71 12.57 -13.96
C GLU A 32 13.88 11.94 -12.85
N VAL A 33 14.13 10.69 -12.46
CA VAL A 33 13.43 10.04 -11.35
C VAL A 33 13.98 10.57 -10.03
N GLU A 34 13.18 11.36 -9.35
CA GLU A 34 13.59 12.03 -8.11
C GLU A 34 13.35 11.20 -6.87
N GLN A 35 12.31 10.35 -6.88
CA GLN A 35 11.95 9.54 -5.74
C GLN A 35 11.23 8.28 -6.20
N VAL A 36 11.49 7.18 -5.49
CA VAL A 36 10.73 5.94 -5.66
C VAL A 36 10.25 5.49 -4.28
N ARG A 37 8.96 5.20 -4.16
CA ARG A 37 8.35 4.68 -2.94
C ARG A 37 7.70 3.34 -3.28
N VAL A 38 7.99 2.33 -2.46
CA VAL A 38 7.47 0.97 -2.68
C VAL A 38 6.31 0.73 -1.72
N GLY A 39 5.28 0.06 -2.22
CA GLY A 39 4.13 -0.31 -1.42
C GLY A 39 3.63 -1.69 -1.77
N LYS A 40 2.54 -2.09 -1.13
CA LYS A 40 1.88 -3.38 -1.35
C LYS A 40 0.49 -3.18 -1.90
N LEU A 41 0.08 -4.07 -2.77
CA LEU A 41 -1.30 -4.17 -3.23
C LEU A 41 -1.81 -5.56 -2.86
N MET A 42 -2.93 -5.62 -2.14
CA MET A 42 -3.60 -6.87 -1.80
C MET A 42 -4.98 -6.91 -2.43
N LEU A 43 -5.34 -8.04 -3.01
CA LEU A 43 -6.67 -8.29 -3.56
C LEU A 43 -7.35 -9.31 -2.67
N ILE A 44 -8.44 -8.91 -2.02
CA ILE A 44 -9.13 -9.73 -1.02
C ILE A 44 -10.51 -10.10 -1.54
N GLU A 45 -10.76 -11.39 -1.70
CA GLU A 45 -12.12 -11.89 -1.96
C GLU A 45 -12.85 -12.03 -0.65
N ILE A 46 -13.98 -11.35 -0.51
CA ILE A 46 -14.79 -11.38 0.70
C ILE A 46 -16.26 -11.59 0.35
N GLY A 47 -16.92 -12.46 1.09
CA GLY A 47 -18.33 -12.77 0.87
C GLY A 47 -19.25 -11.66 1.38
N GLY A 48 -20.47 -11.62 0.82
CA GLY A 48 -21.46 -10.63 1.19
C GLY A 48 -21.63 -9.55 0.15
N ASP A 49 -22.64 -8.70 0.37
CA ASP A 49 -23.00 -7.62 -0.55
C ASP A 49 -23.23 -6.27 0.16
N ASP A 50 -23.09 -6.24 1.49
CA ASP A 50 -23.20 -5.01 2.27
C ASP A 50 -21.86 -4.27 2.21
N ARG A 51 -21.78 -3.27 1.33
CA ARG A 51 -20.55 -2.53 1.07
C ARG A 51 -20.01 -1.83 2.31
N ASP A 52 -20.87 -1.24 3.11
CA ASP A 52 -20.42 -0.51 4.32
C ASP A 52 -19.84 -1.48 5.35
N ARG A 53 -20.49 -2.63 5.54
CA ARG A 53 -20.00 -3.66 6.45
C ARG A 53 -18.66 -4.23 5.96
N ILE A 54 -18.56 -4.52 4.66
CA ILE A 54 -17.34 -5.05 4.07
C ILE A 54 -16.19 -4.07 4.26
N ARG A 55 -16.40 -2.78 4.00
CA ARG A 55 -15.39 -1.75 4.22
C ARG A 55 -14.90 -1.75 5.66
N LEU A 56 -15.82 -1.73 6.62
CA LEU A 56 -15.47 -1.73 8.05
C LEU A 56 -14.66 -2.95 8.44
N ARG A 57 -15.06 -4.13 7.96
CA ARG A 57 -14.36 -5.37 8.27
C ARG A 57 -12.94 -5.39 7.68
N VAL A 58 -12.79 -4.93 6.45
CA VAL A 58 -11.47 -4.88 5.82
C VAL A 58 -10.58 -3.83 6.49
N GLU A 59 -11.13 -2.69 6.87
CA GLU A 59 -10.37 -1.67 7.61
C GLU A 59 -9.90 -2.18 8.96
N GLU A 60 -10.75 -2.92 9.68
CA GLU A 60 -10.33 -3.59 10.93
C GLU A 60 -9.18 -4.56 10.69
N ALA A 61 -9.29 -5.38 9.65
CA ALA A 61 -8.23 -6.34 9.28
C ALA A 61 -6.91 -5.61 8.93
N CYS A 62 -7.00 -4.47 8.26
CA CYS A 62 -5.83 -3.66 7.96
C CYS A 62 -5.12 -3.21 9.24
N ARG A 63 -5.86 -2.74 10.24
CA ARG A 63 -5.28 -2.28 11.50
C ARG A 63 -4.69 -3.42 12.31
N GLU A 64 -5.30 -4.61 12.25
CA GLU A 64 -4.86 -5.75 13.07
C GLU A 64 -3.69 -6.51 12.44
N VAL A 65 -3.69 -6.71 11.11
CA VAL A 65 -2.81 -7.67 10.45
C VAL A 65 -2.16 -7.14 9.18
N LEU A 66 -2.93 -6.46 8.33
CA LEU A 66 -2.50 -6.20 6.94
C LEU A 66 -1.52 -5.05 6.82
N ALA A 67 -1.53 -4.12 7.76
CA ALA A 67 -0.64 -2.97 7.78
C ALA A 67 -0.07 -2.74 9.17
N ASN A 68 1.18 -2.26 9.23
CA ASN A 68 1.78 -1.79 10.47
C ASN A 68 1.50 -0.29 10.58
N THR A 69 0.44 0.08 11.29
CA THR A 69 -0.06 1.46 11.33
C THR A 69 0.87 2.45 12.03
N VAL A 70 1.94 1.97 12.66
CA VAL A 70 2.99 2.85 13.19
C VAL A 70 3.77 3.51 12.07
N ILE A 71 4.10 2.74 11.02
CA ILE A 71 4.95 3.19 9.92
C ILE A 71 4.25 3.20 8.56
N GLU A 72 3.08 2.56 8.46
CA GLU A 72 2.35 2.42 7.19
C GLU A 72 0.98 3.06 7.26
N GLU A 73 0.49 3.47 6.11
CA GLU A 73 -0.91 3.87 5.92
C GLU A 73 -1.54 2.98 4.86
N PHE A 74 -2.86 2.88 4.88
CA PHE A 74 -3.58 2.00 3.96
C PHE A 74 -4.79 2.70 3.37
N GLU A 75 -5.21 2.21 2.20
CA GLU A 75 -6.41 2.65 1.51
C GLU A 75 -7.20 1.41 1.10
N VAL A 76 -8.50 1.41 1.36
CA VAL A 76 -9.42 0.33 0.99
C VAL A 76 -10.29 0.81 -0.15
N ARG A 77 -10.30 0.07 -1.25
CA ARG A 77 -11.12 0.36 -2.42
C ARG A 77 -12.06 -0.81 -2.72
N LEU A 78 -13.36 -0.51 -2.76
CA LEU A 78 -14.37 -1.43 -3.21
C LEU A 78 -14.66 -1.20 -4.69
N PRO A 79 -15.14 -2.23 -5.40
CA PRO A 79 -15.54 -2.07 -6.80
C PRO A 79 -16.74 -1.16 -6.97
#